data_b44c396c9d598bdbe410f1ca506be00a
#
_entry.id   b44c396c9d598bdbe410f1ca506be00a
#
_cell.length_a   1.000
_cell.length_b   1.000
_cell.length_c   1.000
_cell.angle_alpha   90.00
_cell.angle_beta   90.00
_cell.angle_gamma   90.00
#
_symmetry.space_group_name_H-M   'P 1'
#
loop_
_entity.id
_entity.type
_entity.pdbx_description
1 polymer ?
#
loop_
_entity_poly.entity_id
_entity_poly.type
_entity_poly.pdbx_seq_one_letter_code
_entity_poly.pdbx_strand_id
1 'polypeptide(L)'
;MSERNENERDQAAPFEDMSRRSFVAATTLGVAATAVVGSATTAGAATKPATGLRVGAGKAAFTPGASILPLDNFTSVHDELYARVLLVESGSRRVALAVLDLTSISAEAIGLMREAITAATGIAAAHIMVTVTHCFSAPHVADSNSSAGAATYVRNIVTATKGAVADAVRNLQDAQVGYGRGEAGINVNRNVRTADGYWLGVNEQGTSDHGVYVARFNDLDGNPIAVLTNYNVQSCVMQDSVMSDGNLPITADLAGAATAHVESEFPGAIGFWLVGACGDQFPAYRSKRYTIDRNKAWSYGVDLHDAGFALLTAQGERLGDEIVRVSQAITRYESGKNVTVRLLTDDVTTTEMETDHPTGPVKTTTYTPTDTTEVPIWVFQVGKGVFAGVEPELSTSTADAIRKASPFASTFVMSMFEGGAKNMPDRWNYDNFTYEARDGFYVEGTAEKVAGQIERLVKSLN
;
A
#
# COMPACT_ATOMS: atom_id res chain seq x y z
N MET A 1 -12.31 -44.65 32.07
CA MET A 1 -12.83 -44.65 30.71
C MET A 1 -13.28 -43.26 30.43
N SER A 2 -12.46 -42.48 29.81
CA SER A 2 -12.70 -41.12 29.45
C SER A 2 -11.85 -40.86 28.21
N GLU A 3 -12.48 -40.85 27.06
CA GLU A 3 -11.89 -40.38 25.82
C GLU A 3 -11.76 -38.89 25.91
N ARG A 4 -10.54 -38.37 25.93
CA ARG A 4 -10.24 -36.96 25.73
C ARG A 4 -10.21 -36.70 24.25
N ASN A 5 -11.07 -35.83 23.80
CA ASN A 5 -11.01 -35.18 22.49
C ASN A 5 -9.67 -34.45 22.33
N GLU A 6 -8.81 -34.98 21.50
CA GLU A 6 -7.70 -34.28 20.87
C GLU A 6 -8.23 -33.62 19.60
N ASN A 7 -8.66 -32.38 19.67
CA ASN A 7 -8.91 -31.54 18.49
C ASN A 7 -9.09 -30.07 18.88
N GLU A 8 -8.10 -29.51 19.53
CA GLU A 8 -7.88 -28.06 19.59
C GLU A 8 -6.39 -27.80 19.45
N ARG A 9 -5.86 -28.06 18.27
CA ARG A 9 -4.57 -27.51 17.86
C ARG A 9 -4.79 -26.54 16.72
N ASP A 10 -4.49 -25.31 17.02
CA ASP A 10 -3.87 -24.33 16.17
C ASP A 10 -4.46 -24.11 14.78
N GLN A 11 -5.23 -23.05 14.67
CA GLN A 11 -5.30 -22.29 13.44
C GLN A 11 -4.93 -20.83 13.71
N ALA A 12 -3.72 -20.57 14.19
CA ALA A 12 -2.99 -19.43 13.73
C ALA A 12 -2.35 -19.88 12.42
N ALA A 13 -2.92 -19.49 11.28
CA ALA A 13 -2.30 -19.75 10.00
C ALA A 13 -0.90 -19.14 10.02
N PRO A 14 0.16 -19.94 9.81
CA PRO A 14 1.47 -19.40 9.61
C PRO A 14 1.40 -18.58 8.32
N PHE A 15 2.01 -17.40 8.34
CA PHE A 15 2.52 -16.80 7.13
C PHE A 15 3.51 -17.82 6.54
N GLU A 16 3.03 -18.67 5.64
CA GLU A 16 3.90 -19.63 4.98
C GLU A 16 4.96 -18.85 4.22
N ASP A 17 6.16 -19.17 4.55
CA ASP A 17 7.45 -18.91 3.99
C ASP A 17 7.39 -18.64 2.46
N MET A 18 7.21 -17.39 2.09
CA MET A 18 7.60 -16.95 0.75
C MET A 18 9.11 -17.01 0.73
N SER A 19 9.65 -18.10 0.21
CA SER A 19 11.06 -18.41 0.23
C SER A 19 11.87 -17.24 -0.32
N ARG A 20 12.86 -16.81 0.46
CA ARG A 20 13.82 -15.74 0.19
C ARG A 20 14.47 -15.76 -1.19
N ARG A 21 14.36 -16.88 -1.92
CA ARG A 21 14.96 -17.06 -3.24
C ARG A 21 14.22 -16.36 -4.39
N SER A 22 12.99 -15.96 -4.22
CA SER A 22 12.20 -15.26 -5.26
C SER A 22 12.41 -13.75 -5.28
N PHE A 23 12.90 -13.15 -4.21
CA PHE A 23 13.07 -11.70 -4.09
C PHE A 23 14.41 -11.16 -4.62
N VAL A 24 15.47 -11.98 -4.70
CA VAL A 24 16.85 -11.50 -4.98
C VAL A 24 17.26 -11.67 -6.46
N ALA A 25 16.47 -12.27 -7.33
CA ALA A 25 16.92 -12.66 -8.68
C ALA A 25 16.65 -11.65 -9.83
N ALA A 26 16.27 -10.41 -9.57
CA ALA A 26 15.85 -9.48 -10.64
C ALA A 26 16.83 -8.33 -10.97
N THR A 27 18.06 -8.31 -10.51
CA THR A 27 18.96 -7.17 -10.74
C THR A 27 20.21 -7.43 -11.60
N THR A 28 20.33 -8.52 -12.33
CA THR A 28 21.42 -8.64 -13.32
C THR A 28 20.98 -9.43 -14.56
N LEU A 29 20.46 -8.79 -15.57
CA LEU A 29 20.47 -9.30 -16.95
C LEU A 29 20.90 -8.21 -17.91
N GLY A 30 22.15 -8.33 -18.31
CA GLY A 30 22.80 -7.52 -19.33
C GLY A 30 22.15 -7.73 -20.71
N VAL A 31 22.03 -6.62 -21.41
CA VAL A 31 21.53 -6.50 -22.78
C VAL A 31 22.47 -7.19 -23.75
N ALA A 32 21.96 -8.19 -24.47
CA ALA A 32 22.52 -8.60 -25.76
C ALA A 32 21.48 -8.33 -26.85
N ALA A 33 21.72 -7.30 -27.65
CA ALA A 33 20.90 -6.93 -28.78
C ALA A 33 21.19 -7.85 -29.96
N THR A 34 20.16 -8.49 -30.51
CA THR A 34 20.17 -8.97 -31.91
C THR A 34 19.00 -8.33 -32.65
N ALA A 35 19.34 -7.53 -33.62
CA ALA A 35 18.42 -6.85 -34.51
C ALA A 35 17.76 -7.85 -35.48
N VAL A 36 16.42 -7.82 -35.53
CA VAL A 36 15.67 -8.29 -36.70
C VAL A 36 14.76 -7.17 -37.16
N VAL A 37 15.05 -6.70 -38.37
CA VAL A 37 14.31 -5.65 -39.07
C VAL A 37 12.99 -6.23 -39.60
N GLY A 38 11.90 -5.67 -39.12
CA GLY A 38 10.56 -5.92 -39.61
C GLY A 38 9.75 -4.62 -39.53
N SER A 39 9.64 -3.89 -40.60
CA SER A 39 8.93 -2.62 -40.72
C SER A 39 7.42 -2.83 -40.61
N ALA A 40 6.81 -2.34 -39.52
CA ALA A 40 5.42 -1.96 -39.47
C ALA A 40 5.32 -0.58 -38.83
N THR A 41 5.29 0.45 -39.64
CA THR A 41 5.06 1.83 -39.23
C THR A 41 3.59 2.00 -38.82
N THR A 42 3.29 1.86 -37.54
CA THR A 42 2.17 2.59 -36.94
C THR A 42 2.71 3.92 -36.45
N ALA A 43 2.38 4.98 -37.18
CA ALA A 43 2.69 6.34 -36.79
C ALA A 43 2.02 6.64 -35.43
N GLY A 44 2.77 6.47 -34.33
CA GLY A 44 2.42 7.05 -33.05
C GLY A 44 2.39 8.57 -33.24
N ALA A 45 1.22 9.18 -33.06
CA ALA A 45 1.08 10.62 -33.05
C ALA A 45 2.09 11.18 -32.03
N ALA A 46 3.08 11.90 -32.52
CA ALA A 46 4.03 12.64 -31.67
C ALA A 46 3.20 13.64 -30.86
N THR A 47 2.93 13.30 -29.61
CA THR A 47 2.22 14.20 -28.69
C THR A 47 3.08 15.44 -28.50
N LYS A 48 2.50 16.60 -28.85
CA LYS A 48 3.11 17.91 -28.60
C LYS A 48 3.53 17.99 -27.13
N PRO A 49 4.76 18.41 -26.79
CA PRO A 49 5.18 18.48 -25.39
C PRO A 49 4.16 19.28 -24.58
N ALA A 50 3.73 18.71 -23.46
CA ALA A 50 2.79 19.38 -22.57
C ALA A 50 3.33 20.73 -22.12
N THR A 51 2.52 21.78 -22.24
CA THR A 51 2.92 23.13 -21.83
C THR A 51 2.67 23.42 -20.37
N GLY A 52 2.12 22.45 -19.60
CA GLY A 52 1.76 22.57 -18.20
C GLY A 52 1.56 21.21 -17.55
N LEU A 53 0.99 21.20 -16.34
CA LEU A 53 0.57 20.00 -15.65
C LEU A 53 -0.61 19.37 -16.42
N ARG A 54 -0.48 18.09 -16.72
CA ARG A 54 -1.57 17.25 -17.24
C ARG A 54 -1.71 16.00 -16.39
N VAL A 55 -2.95 15.60 -16.13
CA VAL A 55 -3.27 14.43 -15.31
C VAL A 55 -4.38 13.62 -15.98
N GLY A 56 -4.24 12.31 -15.92
CA GLY A 56 -5.29 11.36 -16.30
C GLY A 56 -5.36 10.22 -15.32
N ALA A 57 -6.55 9.77 -15.01
CA ALA A 57 -6.79 8.66 -14.09
C ALA A 57 -7.74 7.64 -14.72
N GLY A 58 -7.56 6.38 -14.31
CA GLY A 58 -8.43 5.28 -14.70
C GLY A 58 -8.39 4.14 -13.69
N LYS A 59 -9.44 3.32 -13.68
CA LYS A 59 -9.53 2.11 -12.85
C LYS A 59 -10.19 0.97 -13.58
N ALA A 60 -9.80 -0.27 -13.23
CA ALA A 60 -10.46 -1.47 -13.73
C ALA A 60 -10.42 -2.58 -12.68
N ALA A 61 -11.47 -3.39 -12.59
CA ALA A 61 -11.56 -4.49 -11.66
C ALA A 61 -10.68 -5.68 -12.07
N PHE A 62 -10.07 -6.36 -11.07
CA PHE A 62 -9.33 -7.61 -11.26
C PHE A 62 -9.78 -8.72 -10.31
N THR A 63 -10.90 -8.54 -9.65
CA THR A 63 -11.48 -9.48 -8.68
C THR A 63 -11.44 -10.91 -9.24
N PRO A 64 -10.96 -11.90 -8.47
CA PRO A 64 -10.91 -13.28 -8.93
C PRO A 64 -12.31 -13.82 -9.15
N GLY A 65 -12.53 -14.46 -10.30
CA GLY A 65 -13.80 -15.14 -10.58
C GLY A 65 -13.94 -16.43 -9.78
N ALA A 66 -15.18 -16.90 -9.59
CA ALA A 66 -15.49 -18.12 -8.84
C ALA A 66 -14.74 -19.37 -9.32
N SER A 67 -14.29 -19.41 -10.58
CA SER A 67 -13.58 -20.55 -11.15
C SER A 67 -12.16 -20.77 -10.62
N ILE A 68 -11.59 -19.78 -9.93
CA ILE A 68 -10.25 -19.89 -9.33
C ILE A 68 -10.28 -19.85 -7.80
N LEU A 69 -11.48 -19.79 -7.20
CA LEU A 69 -11.66 -19.94 -5.76
C LEU A 69 -11.71 -21.42 -5.36
N PRO A 70 -11.15 -21.80 -4.19
CA PRO A 70 -10.47 -20.94 -3.23
C PRO A 70 -9.12 -20.47 -3.75
N LEU A 71 -8.78 -19.19 -3.46
CA LEU A 71 -7.50 -18.58 -3.76
C LEU A 71 -6.94 -17.96 -2.48
N ASP A 72 -5.74 -18.36 -2.05
CA ASP A 72 -5.11 -17.90 -0.81
C ASP A 72 -6.08 -17.97 0.39
N ASN A 73 -6.78 -19.12 0.54
CA ASN A 73 -7.82 -19.41 1.51
C ASN A 73 -9.15 -18.64 1.36
N PHE A 74 -9.23 -17.62 0.52
CA PHE A 74 -10.48 -16.93 0.24
C PHE A 74 -11.43 -17.80 -0.58
N THR A 75 -12.69 -17.88 -0.17
CA THR A 75 -13.69 -18.80 -0.73
C THR A 75 -14.86 -18.11 -1.40
N SER A 76 -15.04 -16.82 -1.17
CA SER A 76 -16.10 -16.00 -1.75
C SER A 76 -15.63 -14.58 -2.05
N VAL A 77 -16.49 -13.79 -2.68
CA VAL A 77 -16.23 -12.36 -2.97
C VAL A 77 -17.37 -11.54 -2.38
N HIS A 78 -17.02 -10.50 -1.62
CA HIS A 78 -17.99 -9.52 -1.10
C HIS A 78 -18.07 -8.28 -2.00
N ASP A 79 -16.90 -7.71 -2.37
CA ASP A 79 -16.82 -6.54 -3.25
C ASP A 79 -15.63 -6.64 -4.22
N GLU A 80 -15.56 -5.69 -5.15
CA GLU A 80 -14.57 -5.71 -6.20
C GLU A 80 -13.21 -5.15 -5.77
N LEU A 81 -12.14 -5.74 -6.29
CA LEU A 81 -10.77 -5.25 -6.19
C LEU A 81 -10.38 -4.52 -7.47
N TYR A 82 -9.75 -3.35 -7.34
CA TYR A 82 -9.40 -2.48 -8.46
C TYR A 82 -7.90 -2.25 -8.60
N ALA A 83 -7.45 -2.25 -9.85
CA ALA A 83 -6.20 -1.60 -10.27
C ALA A 83 -6.54 -0.16 -10.69
N ARG A 84 -5.82 0.81 -10.12
CA ARG A 84 -5.96 2.24 -10.41
C ARG A 84 -4.66 2.76 -10.99
N VAL A 85 -4.73 3.58 -12.04
CA VAL A 85 -3.55 4.19 -12.66
C VAL A 85 -3.74 5.70 -12.74
N LEU A 86 -2.76 6.44 -12.24
CA LEU A 86 -2.63 7.89 -12.35
C LEU A 86 -1.45 8.20 -13.28
N LEU A 87 -1.68 9.01 -14.31
CA LEU A 87 -0.65 9.58 -15.15
C LEU A 87 -0.46 11.05 -14.80
N VAL A 88 0.80 11.48 -14.60
CA VAL A 88 1.16 12.85 -14.30
C VAL A 88 2.25 13.30 -15.27
N GLU A 89 1.98 14.39 -15.99
CA GLU A 89 2.91 14.95 -16.98
C GLU A 89 3.14 16.44 -16.72
N SER A 90 4.38 16.91 -16.84
CA SER A 90 4.73 18.33 -16.87
C SER A 90 5.98 18.55 -17.71
N GLY A 91 5.84 19.31 -18.81
CA GLY A 91 6.90 19.44 -19.82
C GLY A 91 7.27 18.09 -20.44
N SER A 92 8.54 17.70 -20.31
CA SER A 92 9.04 16.39 -20.77
C SER A 92 8.99 15.32 -19.67
N ARG A 93 8.60 15.66 -18.46
CA ARG A 93 8.53 14.71 -17.34
C ARG A 93 7.20 14.00 -17.33
N ARG A 94 7.27 12.67 -17.26
CA ARG A 94 6.11 11.79 -17.26
C ARG A 94 6.31 10.70 -16.24
N VAL A 95 5.33 10.50 -15.37
CA VAL A 95 5.33 9.51 -14.29
C VAL A 95 3.99 8.81 -14.27
N ALA A 96 3.98 7.53 -13.97
CA ALA A 96 2.78 6.77 -13.66
C ALA A 96 2.82 6.24 -12.22
N LEU A 97 1.67 6.24 -11.56
CA LEU A 97 1.44 5.59 -10.28
C LEU A 97 0.33 4.56 -10.46
N ALA A 98 0.61 3.31 -10.16
CA ALA A 98 -0.38 2.23 -10.11
C ALA A 98 -0.62 1.82 -8.65
N VAL A 99 -1.89 1.73 -8.26
CA VAL A 99 -2.33 1.33 -6.92
C VAL A 99 -3.33 0.20 -7.04
N LEU A 100 -3.12 -0.88 -6.29
CA LEU A 100 -3.96 -2.08 -6.33
C LEU A 100 -4.54 -2.40 -4.96
N ASP A 101 -5.79 -2.88 -4.94
CA ASP A 101 -6.45 -3.35 -3.72
C ASP A 101 -5.95 -4.75 -3.36
N LEU A 102 -4.75 -4.84 -2.80
CA LEU A 102 -4.04 -6.07 -2.46
C LEU A 102 -3.32 -5.93 -1.12
N THR A 103 -3.00 -7.08 -0.51
CA THR A 103 -2.09 -7.15 0.64
C THR A 103 -0.65 -6.90 0.20
N SER A 104 -0.21 -7.67 -0.80
CA SER A 104 1.12 -7.61 -1.41
C SER A 104 1.05 -8.12 -2.86
N ILE A 105 2.12 -7.90 -3.64
CA ILE A 105 2.18 -8.31 -5.05
C ILE A 105 3.59 -8.75 -5.41
N SER A 106 3.74 -9.81 -6.22
CA SER A 106 5.04 -10.33 -6.62
C SER A 106 5.77 -9.40 -7.60
N ALA A 107 7.11 -9.47 -7.59
CA ALA A 107 7.97 -8.74 -8.52
C ALA A 107 7.66 -9.08 -9.99
N GLU A 108 7.29 -10.34 -10.28
CA GLU A 108 6.84 -10.75 -11.63
C GLU A 108 5.62 -9.93 -12.06
N ALA A 109 4.59 -9.87 -11.24
CA ALA A 109 3.36 -9.15 -11.57
C ALA A 109 3.63 -7.65 -11.75
N ILE A 110 4.48 -7.03 -10.92
CA ILE A 110 4.93 -5.64 -11.08
C ILE A 110 5.63 -5.44 -12.41
N GLY A 111 6.54 -6.34 -12.80
CA GLY A 111 7.24 -6.30 -14.09
C GLY A 111 6.25 -6.28 -15.26
N LEU A 112 5.28 -7.19 -15.26
CA LEU A 112 4.24 -7.28 -16.30
C LEU A 112 3.32 -6.04 -16.34
N MET A 113 3.02 -5.46 -15.17
CA MET A 113 2.25 -4.21 -15.09
C MET A 113 3.04 -3.04 -15.68
N ARG A 114 4.33 -2.91 -15.36
CA ARG A 114 5.22 -1.89 -15.92
C ARG A 114 5.33 -2.01 -17.45
N GLU A 115 5.45 -3.22 -17.98
CA GLU A 115 5.43 -3.48 -19.42
C GLU A 115 4.11 -3.00 -20.06
N ALA A 116 2.96 -3.31 -19.44
CA ALA A 116 1.66 -2.88 -19.93
C ALA A 116 1.51 -1.35 -19.93
N ILE A 117 1.94 -0.68 -18.87
CA ILE A 117 1.90 0.79 -18.76
C ILE A 117 2.88 1.43 -19.75
N THR A 118 4.11 0.90 -19.87
CA THR A 118 5.10 1.38 -20.84
C THR A 118 4.59 1.26 -22.27
N ALA A 119 3.99 0.12 -22.62
CA ALA A 119 3.42 -0.10 -23.96
C ALA A 119 2.30 0.88 -24.31
N ALA A 120 1.45 1.24 -23.34
CA ALA A 120 0.33 2.16 -23.52
C ALA A 120 0.75 3.64 -23.55
N THR A 121 1.81 4.01 -22.81
CA THR A 121 2.15 5.42 -22.54
C THR A 121 3.50 5.85 -23.10
N GLY A 122 4.44 4.92 -23.32
CA GLY A 122 5.85 5.21 -23.59
C GLY A 122 6.63 5.74 -22.37
N ILE A 123 6.05 5.67 -21.16
CA ILE A 123 6.77 5.99 -19.90
C ILE A 123 7.76 4.87 -19.62
N ALA A 124 9.02 5.21 -19.34
CA ALA A 124 10.04 4.23 -18.98
C ALA A 124 9.67 3.52 -17.66
N ALA A 125 9.98 2.23 -17.54
CA ALA A 125 9.68 1.42 -16.36
C ALA A 125 10.17 2.05 -15.05
N ALA A 126 11.34 2.70 -15.07
CA ALA A 126 11.90 3.43 -13.91
C ALA A 126 11.07 4.65 -13.48
N HIS A 127 10.10 5.10 -14.27
CA HIS A 127 9.19 6.20 -13.95
C HIS A 127 7.77 5.69 -13.65
N ILE A 128 7.60 4.40 -13.45
CA ILE A 128 6.33 3.76 -13.10
C ILE A 128 6.43 3.23 -11.68
N MET A 129 5.73 3.87 -10.78
CA MET A 129 5.60 3.47 -9.38
C MET A 129 4.43 2.50 -9.23
N VAL A 130 4.64 1.40 -8.50
CA VAL A 130 3.59 0.43 -8.17
C VAL A 130 3.50 0.32 -6.66
N THR A 131 2.29 0.34 -6.12
CA THR A 131 2.03 0.16 -4.68
C THR A 131 0.71 -0.57 -4.48
N VAL A 132 0.50 -1.10 -3.29
CA VAL A 132 -0.74 -1.76 -2.89
C VAL A 132 -1.42 -0.99 -1.76
N THR A 133 -2.73 -1.19 -1.59
CA THR A 133 -3.51 -0.56 -0.50
C THR A 133 -3.26 -1.24 0.86
N HIS A 134 -2.48 -2.31 0.88
CA HIS A 134 -2.24 -3.18 2.02
C HIS A 134 -3.53 -3.75 2.62
N CYS A 135 -4.36 -4.28 1.74
CA CYS A 135 -5.66 -4.85 2.07
C CYS A 135 -5.53 -6.33 2.46
N PHE A 136 -5.63 -6.63 3.74
CA PHE A 136 -5.50 -7.99 4.29
C PHE A 136 -6.71 -8.88 4.00
N SER A 137 -7.76 -8.35 3.43
CA SER A 137 -8.96 -9.09 3.01
C SER A 137 -8.96 -9.39 1.51
N ALA A 138 -7.77 -9.36 0.88
CA ALA A 138 -7.55 -9.70 -0.52
C ALA A 138 -6.42 -10.74 -0.65
N PRO A 139 -6.45 -11.63 -1.66
CA PRO A 139 -5.41 -12.64 -1.83
C PRO A 139 -4.02 -12.03 -2.08
N HIS A 140 -2.99 -12.63 -1.52
CA HIS A 140 -1.61 -12.34 -1.89
C HIS A 140 -1.36 -12.74 -3.36
N VAL A 141 -0.55 -11.96 -4.05
CA VAL A 141 -0.19 -12.27 -5.43
C VAL A 141 1.16 -12.96 -5.46
N ALA A 142 1.11 -14.28 -5.55
CA ALA A 142 2.29 -15.10 -5.77
C ALA A 142 2.71 -15.09 -7.26
N ASP A 143 3.92 -15.57 -7.55
CA ASP A 143 4.39 -15.75 -8.93
C ASP A 143 3.46 -16.70 -9.71
N SER A 144 3.30 -16.44 -11.00
CA SER A 144 2.36 -17.14 -11.88
C SER A 144 2.63 -18.65 -12.01
N ASN A 145 3.86 -19.08 -11.73
CA ASN A 145 4.26 -20.49 -11.77
C ASN A 145 3.90 -21.28 -10.50
N SER A 146 3.44 -20.61 -9.44
CA SER A 146 3.11 -21.27 -8.16
C SER A 146 1.84 -22.12 -8.24
N SER A 147 0.84 -21.72 -9.03
CA SER A 147 -0.38 -22.49 -9.30
C SER A 147 -1.14 -21.96 -10.52
N ALA A 148 -2.08 -22.76 -11.04
CA ALA A 148 -2.97 -22.33 -12.12
C ALA A 148 -3.89 -21.17 -11.69
N GLY A 149 -4.30 -21.12 -10.43
CA GLY A 149 -5.05 -20.02 -9.84
C GLY A 149 -4.22 -18.74 -9.81
N ALA A 150 -2.97 -18.79 -9.31
CA ALA A 150 -2.03 -17.67 -9.31
C ALA A 150 -1.77 -17.14 -10.73
N ALA A 151 -1.49 -18.03 -11.69
CA ALA A 151 -1.33 -17.65 -13.10
C ALA A 151 -2.54 -16.90 -13.65
N THR A 152 -3.75 -17.32 -13.29
CA THR A 152 -4.98 -16.66 -13.74
C THR A 152 -5.16 -15.31 -13.03
N TYR A 153 -4.85 -15.23 -11.75
CA TYR A 153 -4.95 -14.00 -10.98
C TYR A 153 -3.97 -12.93 -11.47
N VAL A 154 -2.72 -13.29 -11.72
CA VAL A 154 -1.73 -12.39 -12.34
C VAL A 154 -2.22 -11.88 -13.70
N ARG A 155 -2.80 -12.75 -14.56
CA ARG A 155 -3.38 -12.31 -15.84
C ARG A 155 -4.55 -11.34 -15.67
N ASN A 156 -5.41 -11.53 -14.65
CA ASN A 156 -6.51 -10.61 -14.33
C ASN A 156 -5.95 -9.23 -13.96
N ILE A 157 -4.94 -9.18 -13.08
CA ILE A 157 -4.27 -7.94 -12.66
C ILE A 157 -3.66 -7.21 -13.86
N VAL A 158 -2.92 -7.90 -14.71
CA VAL A 158 -2.31 -7.30 -15.92
C VAL A 158 -3.39 -6.79 -16.88
N THR A 159 -4.49 -7.52 -17.03
CA THR A 159 -5.62 -7.12 -17.89
C THR A 159 -6.30 -5.87 -17.34
N ALA A 160 -6.56 -5.82 -16.03
CA ALA A 160 -7.11 -4.65 -15.37
C ALA A 160 -6.15 -3.44 -15.47
N THR A 161 -4.84 -3.66 -15.30
CA THR A 161 -3.83 -2.61 -15.47
C THR A 161 -3.89 -2.02 -16.89
N LYS A 162 -4.02 -2.86 -17.92
CA LYS A 162 -4.20 -2.41 -19.31
C LYS A 162 -5.48 -1.59 -19.49
N GLY A 163 -6.59 -2.00 -18.89
CA GLY A 163 -7.84 -1.23 -18.87
C GLY A 163 -7.67 0.12 -18.19
N ALA A 164 -7.16 0.10 -16.96
CA ALA A 164 -6.95 1.32 -16.15
C ALA A 164 -6.01 2.33 -16.84
N VAL A 165 -4.89 1.88 -17.42
CA VAL A 165 -3.98 2.78 -18.13
C VAL A 165 -4.59 3.32 -19.42
N ALA A 166 -5.37 2.52 -20.15
CA ALA A 166 -6.07 3.00 -21.34
C ALA A 166 -7.08 4.12 -21.00
N ASP A 167 -7.81 3.97 -19.90
CA ASP A 167 -8.71 4.99 -19.37
C ASP A 167 -7.94 6.25 -18.93
N ALA A 168 -6.83 6.07 -18.22
CA ALA A 168 -5.98 7.18 -17.79
C ALA A 168 -5.41 7.96 -19.00
N VAL A 169 -5.00 7.28 -20.08
CA VAL A 169 -4.53 7.91 -21.32
C VAL A 169 -5.66 8.67 -22.00
N ARG A 170 -6.85 8.07 -22.10
CA ARG A 170 -8.03 8.71 -22.73
C ARG A 170 -8.48 9.96 -21.98
N ASN A 171 -8.37 9.94 -20.65
CA ASN A 171 -8.79 11.02 -19.76
C ASN A 171 -7.66 12.03 -19.46
N LEU A 172 -6.49 11.91 -20.10
CA LEU A 172 -5.34 12.78 -19.84
C LEU A 172 -5.61 14.20 -20.36
N GLN A 173 -5.67 15.17 -19.45
CA GLN A 173 -6.06 16.55 -19.72
C GLN A 173 -5.24 17.55 -18.90
N ASP A 174 -5.32 18.84 -19.25
CA ASP A 174 -4.72 19.91 -18.49
C ASP A 174 -5.32 19.95 -17.08
N ALA A 175 -4.46 20.14 -16.08
CA ALA A 175 -4.84 19.93 -14.70
C ALA A 175 -4.21 20.95 -13.74
N GLN A 176 -4.74 20.96 -12.53
CA GLN A 176 -4.22 21.65 -11.37
C GLN A 176 -4.19 20.72 -10.16
N VAL A 177 -3.28 20.94 -9.24
CA VAL A 177 -3.11 20.15 -8.02
C VAL A 177 -3.18 21.01 -6.77
N GLY A 178 -3.91 20.55 -5.77
CA GLY A 178 -3.99 21.17 -4.46
C GLY A 178 -3.80 20.14 -3.35
N TYR A 179 -3.41 20.60 -2.17
CA TYR A 179 -3.08 19.78 -1.04
C TYR A 179 -3.84 20.20 0.20
N GLY A 180 -4.27 19.24 0.99
CA GLY A 180 -4.97 19.45 2.24
C GLY A 180 -4.58 18.43 3.31
N ARG A 181 -4.86 18.78 4.55
CA ARG A 181 -4.71 17.88 5.70
C ARG A 181 -5.92 18.00 6.62
N GLY A 182 -6.35 16.88 7.14
CA GLY A 182 -7.36 16.77 8.19
C GLY A 182 -6.98 15.71 9.21
N GLU A 183 -7.94 15.25 9.99
CA GLU A 183 -7.72 14.26 11.04
C GLU A 183 -8.93 13.32 11.17
N ALA A 184 -8.66 12.01 11.28
CA ALA A 184 -9.69 11.01 11.56
C ALA A 184 -9.15 9.95 12.54
N GLY A 185 -9.83 9.74 13.65
CA GLY A 185 -9.49 8.71 14.63
C GLY A 185 -10.01 7.33 14.23
N ILE A 186 -9.58 6.83 13.06
CA ILE A 186 -9.93 5.51 12.54
C ILE A 186 -8.81 4.50 12.82
N ASN A 187 -7.56 4.95 12.94
CA ASN A 187 -6.42 4.12 13.31
C ASN A 187 -6.11 4.20 14.80
N VAL A 188 -5.46 3.16 15.31
CA VAL A 188 -4.99 3.04 16.69
C VAL A 188 -3.69 2.27 16.70
N ASN A 189 -2.79 2.60 17.63
CA ASN A 189 -1.59 1.81 17.86
C ASN A 189 -1.98 0.38 18.27
N ARG A 190 -1.27 -0.62 17.71
CA ARG A 190 -1.62 -2.02 17.94
C ARG A 190 -0.79 -2.73 19.02
N ASN A 191 0.23 -2.07 19.57
CA ASN A 191 1.14 -2.65 20.54
C ASN A 191 0.61 -2.53 21.98
N VAL A 192 -0.06 -3.57 22.47
CA VAL A 192 -0.63 -3.63 23.82
C VAL A 192 0.31 -4.40 24.74
N ARG A 193 0.57 -3.84 25.92
CA ARG A 193 1.37 -4.52 26.95
C ARG A 193 0.56 -5.62 27.63
N THR A 194 1.03 -6.86 27.50
CA THR A 194 0.51 -8.05 28.18
C THR A 194 1.36 -8.44 29.40
N ALA A 195 1.04 -9.54 30.06
CA ALA A 195 1.86 -10.12 31.14
C ALA A 195 3.23 -10.61 30.65
N ASP A 196 3.32 -11.03 29.37
CA ASP A 196 4.49 -11.70 28.80
C ASP A 196 5.26 -10.84 27.78
N GLY A 197 4.90 -9.57 27.60
CA GLY A 197 5.53 -8.64 26.67
C GLY A 197 4.48 -7.82 25.91
N TYR A 198 4.84 -7.31 24.73
CA TYR A 198 3.90 -6.59 23.85
C TYR A 198 3.27 -7.55 22.83
N TRP A 199 1.98 -7.33 22.55
CA TRP A 199 1.28 -8.07 21.53
C TRP A 199 0.21 -7.23 20.84
N LEU A 200 -0.32 -7.76 19.74
CA LEU A 200 -1.33 -7.13 18.92
C LEU A 200 -2.64 -6.90 19.68
N GLY A 201 -3.22 -5.72 19.56
CA GLY A 201 -4.47 -5.34 20.19
C GLY A 201 -4.85 -3.89 19.86
N VAL A 202 -5.57 -3.24 20.77
CA VAL A 202 -5.97 -1.82 20.68
C VAL A 202 -5.31 -1.06 21.81
N ASN A 203 -4.37 -0.17 21.49
CA ASN A 203 -3.65 0.67 22.45
C ASN A 203 -3.93 2.15 22.17
N GLU A 204 -5.01 2.68 22.74
CA GLU A 204 -5.42 4.09 22.58
C GLU A 204 -4.40 5.09 23.18
N GLN A 205 -3.47 4.62 24.01
CA GLN A 205 -2.41 5.45 24.61
C GLN A 205 -1.08 5.37 23.83
N GLY A 206 -0.99 4.45 22.86
CA GLY A 206 0.16 4.32 21.98
C GLY A 206 0.22 5.45 20.94
N THR A 207 1.40 5.63 20.36
CA THR A 207 1.59 6.64 19.33
C THR A 207 0.77 6.30 18.07
N SER A 208 -0.07 7.24 17.65
CA SER A 208 -0.80 7.19 16.37
C SER A 208 -0.79 8.57 15.71
N ASP A 209 -0.61 8.61 14.41
CA ASP A 209 -0.85 9.82 13.60
C ASP A 209 -2.21 9.68 12.92
N HIS A 210 -3.18 10.48 13.36
CA HIS A 210 -4.54 10.52 12.82
C HIS A 210 -4.67 11.45 11.59
N GLY A 211 -3.54 11.93 11.06
CA GLY A 211 -3.52 12.84 9.90
C GLY A 211 -4.08 12.17 8.64
N VAL A 212 -5.05 12.83 8.03
CA VAL A 212 -5.59 12.52 6.70
C VAL A 212 -4.94 13.48 5.71
N TYR A 213 -4.00 12.99 4.92
CA TYR A 213 -3.28 13.81 3.94
C TYR A 213 -3.92 13.60 2.56
N VAL A 214 -4.28 14.71 1.89
CA VAL A 214 -5.01 14.66 0.63
C VAL A 214 -4.28 15.48 -0.45
N ALA A 215 -4.10 14.85 -1.62
CA ALA A 215 -3.74 15.53 -2.85
C ALA A 215 -4.92 15.43 -3.83
N ARG A 216 -5.46 16.56 -4.26
CA ARG A 216 -6.56 16.62 -5.20
C ARG A 216 -6.10 17.18 -6.54
N PHE A 217 -6.30 16.41 -7.60
CA PHE A 217 -6.08 16.82 -8.97
C PHE A 217 -7.43 17.16 -9.60
N ASN A 218 -7.54 18.37 -10.15
CA ASN A 218 -8.72 18.82 -10.88
C ASN A 218 -8.35 19.13 -12.33
N ASP A 219 -9.36 19.17 -13.20
CA ASP A 219 -9.26 19.90 -14.45
C ASP A 219 -9.16 21.43 -14.19
N LEU A 220 -9.02 22.22 -15.25
CA LEU A 220 -8.91 23.68 -15.11
C LEU A 220 -10.24 24.36 -14.72
N ASP A 221 -11.37 23.66 -14.87
CA ASP A 221 -12.70 24.13 -14.48
C ASP A 221 -13.00 23.80 -12.99
N GLY A 222 -12.12 23.04 -12.33
CA GLY A 222 -12.22 22.67 -10.91
C GLY A 222 -12.91 21.33 -10.64
N ASN A 223 -13.24 20.55 -11.69
CA ASN A 223 -13.81 19.21 -11.51
C ASN A 223 -12.71 18.23 -11.11
N PRO A 224 -12.92 17.38 -10.10
CA PRO A 224 -11.94 16.41 -9.65
C PRO A 224 -11.64 15.35 -10.71
N ILE A 225 -10.35 15.09 -11.00
CA ILE A 225 -9.86 13.98 -11.81
C ILE A 225 -9.47 12.82 -10.90
N ALA A 226 -8.73 13.13 -9.82
CA ALA A 226 -8.23 12.16 -8.87
C ALA A 226 -8.11 12.75 -7.47
N VAL A 227 -8.39 11.95 -6.46
CA VAL A 227 -8.19 12.27 -5.04
C VAL A 227 -7.29 11.19 -4.45
N LEU A 228 -6.06 11.58 -4.10
CA LEU A 228 -5.10 10.70 -3.46
C LEU A 228 -5.15 10.94 -1.95
N THR A 229 -5.35 9.87 -1.20
CA THR A 229 -5.38 9.90 0.27
C THR A 229 -4.22 9.10 0.82
N ASN A 230 -3.45 9.68 1.74
CA ASN A 230 -2.47 8.96 2.54
C ASN A 230 -2.91 8.95 4.00
N TYR A 231 -3.04 7.75 4.56
CA TYR A 231 -3.49 7.53 5.92
C TYR A 231 -2.75 6.36 6.56
N ASN A 232 -2.41 6.47 7.85
CA ASN A 232 -1.55 5.52 8.55
C ASN A 232 -2.37 4.40 9.17
N VAL A 233 -2.83 3.44 8.37
CA VAL A 233 -3.57 2.27 8.87
C VAL A 233 -3.44 1.10 7.90
N GLN A 234 -3.34 -0.09 8.44
CA GLN A 234 -3.55 -1.32 7.66
C GLN A 234 -5.04 -1.46 7.30
N SER A 235 -5.35 -1.81 6.06
CA SER A 235 -6.72 -2.09 5.60
C SER A 235 -7.09 -3.53 6.00
N CYS A 236 -7.54 -3.71 7.26
CA CYS A 236 -7.70 -5.03 7.86
C CYS A 236 -8.90 -5.14 8.84
N VAL A 237 -10.00 -4.43 8.55
CA VAL A 237 -11.23 -4.50 9.36
C VAL A 237 -11.82 -5.91 9.32
N MET A 238 -11.85 -6.54 8.13
CA MET A 238 -12.42 -7.86 7.90
C MET A 238 -11.38 -8.98 7.84
N GLN A 239 -10.10 -8.68 8.08
CA GLN A 239 -9.04 -9.68 8.05
C GLN A 239 -9.40 -10.92 8.87
N ASP A 240 -9.26 -12.12 8.28
CA ASP A 240 -9.54 -13.43 8.89
C ASP A 240 -10.97 -13.61 9.44
N SER A 241 -11.90 -12.71 9.14
CA SER A 241 -13.29 -12.82 9.57
C SER A 241 -14.03 -13.83 8.71
N VAL A 242 -14.45 -14.93 9.30
CA VAL A 242 -15.18 -16.00 8.62
C VAL A 242 -16.67 -15.73 8.76
N MET A 243 -17.39 -15.75 7.65
CA MET A 243 -18.83 -15.49 7.62
C MET A 243 -19.63 -16.60 8.29
N SER A 244 -20.88 -16.35 8.65
CA SER A 244 -21.75 -17.32 9.31
C SER A 244 -22.03 -18.56 8.45
N ASP A 245 -21.86 -18.49 7.13
CA ASP A 245 -21.95 -19.62 6.20
C ASP A 245 -20.62 -20.39 6.03
N GLY A 246 -19.57 -20.01 6.76
CA GLY A 246 -18.23 -20.62 6.72
C GLY A 246 -17.31 -20.07 5.62
N ASN A 247 -17.73 -19.09 4.83
CA ASN A 247 -16.91 -18.48 3.80
C ASN A 247 -15.93 -17.44 4.36
N LEU A 248 -14.76 -17.33 3.73
CA LEU A 248 -13.81 -16.23 3.92
C LEU A 248 -13.91 -15.31 2.69
N PRO A 249 -14.50 -14.10 2.81
CA PRO A 249 -14.78 -13.25 1.67
C PRO A 249 -13.60 -12.37 1.29
N ILE A 250 -13.40 -12.18 -0.01
CA ILE A 250 -12.55 -11.12 -0.57
C ILE A 250 -13.32 -9.79 -0.49
N THR A 251 -12.65 -8.77 0.03
CA THR A 251 -13.13 -7.38 0.06
C THR A 251 -11.96 -6.41 -0.06
N ALA A 252 -12.18 -5.23 -0.67
CA ALA A 252 -11.19 -4.15 -0.68
C ALA A 252 -11.03 -3.44 0.68
N ASP A 253 -11.76 -3.92 1.70
CA ASP A 253 -11.69 -3.52 3.11
C ASP A 253 -11.76 -2.00 3.30
N LEU A 254 -11.14 -1.43 4.33
CA LEU A 254 -11.22 -0.02 4.70
C LEU A 254 -10.75 0.92 3.57
N ALA A 255 -9.69 0.56 2.87
CA ALA A 255 -9.19 1.34 1.74
C ALA A 255 -10.22 1.44 0.61
N GLY A 256 -10.86 0.30 0.28
CA GLY A 256 -11.94 0.25 -0.72
C GLY A 256 -13.17 1.02 -0.28
N ALA A 257 -13.63 0.84 0.96
CA ALA A 257 -14.81 1.54 1.49
C ALA A 257 -14.60 3.06 1.50
N ALA A 258 -13.44 3.55 1.96
CA ALA A 258 -13.14 4.98 1.99
C ALA A 258 -13.00 5.57 0.57
N THR A 259 -12.33 4.89 -0.36
CA THR A 259 -12.20 5.37 -1.75
C THR A 259 -13.53 5.34 -2.51
N ALA A 260 -14.36 4.33 -2.29
CA ALA A 260 -15.70 4.27 -2.88
C ALA A 260 -16.59 5.42 -2.39
N HIS A 261 -16.54 5.78 -1.11
CA HIS A 261 -17.24 6.93 -0.57
C HIS A 261 -16.78 8.25 -1.24
N VAL A 262 -15.45 8.44 -1.36
CA VAL A 262 -14.90 9.62 -2.06
C VAL A 262 -15.37 9.70 -3.52
N GLU A 263 -15.40 8.57 -4.24
CA GLU A 263 -15.85 8.51 -5.63
C GLU A 263 -17.37 8.79 -5.76
N SER A 264 -18.16 8.43 -4.75
CA SER A 264 -19.60 8.75 -4.74
C SER A 264 -19.86 10.25 -4.57
N GLU A 265 -19.04 10.94 -3.81
CA GLU A 265 -19.13 12.39 -3.57
C GLU A 265 -18.49 13.25 -4.68
N PHE A 266 -17.59 12.66 -5.46
CA PHE A 266 -16.93 13.29 -6.61
C PHE A 266 -17.13 12.45 -7.89
N PRO A 267 -18.35 12.43 -8.49
CA PRO A 267 -18.62 11.62 -9.67
C PRO A 267 -17.65 11.89 -10.81
N GLY A 268 -17.05 10.83 -11.32
CA GLY A 268 -16.02 10.90 -12.39
C GLY A 268 -14.58 11.01 -11.91
N ALA A 269 -14.35 11.32 -10.65
CA ALA A 269 -13.00 11.22 -10.05
C ALA A 269 -12.64 9.78 -9.69
N ILE A 270 -11.34 9.48 -9.65
CA ILE A 270 -10.80 8.22 -9.14
C ILE A 270 -10.18 8.46 -7.76
N GLY A 271 -10.64 7.69 -6.76
CA GLY A 271 -10.03 7.66 -5.42
C GLY A 271 -8.81 6.76 -5.38
N PHE A 272 -7.70 7.25 -4.83
CA PHE A 272 -6.47 6.50 -4.65
C PHE A 272 -6.14 6.40 -3.16
N TRP A 273 -5.91 5.20 -2.67
CA TRP A 273 -5.43 4.95 -1.33
C TRP A 273 -3.92 4.72 -1.34
N LEU A 274 -3.19 5.57 -0.65
CA LEU A 274 -1.75 5.46 -0.44
C LEU A 274 -1.53 5.11 1.03
N VAL A 275 -1.26 3.84 1.31
CA VAL A 275 -1.07 3.41 2.69
C VAL A 275 0.13 4.12 3.31
N GLY A 276 -0.07 4.69 4.50
CA GLY A 276 0.95 5.42 5.23
C GLY A 276 1.84 4.50 6.07
N ALA A 277 2.47 5.06 7.10
CA ALA A 277 3.21 4.29 8.09
C ALA A 277 2.22 3.49 8.95
N CYS A 278 2.01 2.25 8.57
CA CYS A 278 0.96 1.39 9.12
C CYS A 278 1.48 0.21 9.94
N GLY A 279 2.81 0.06 10.05
CA GLY A 279 3.42 -1.09 10.69
C GLY A 279 3.00 -1.29 12.16
N ASP A 280 2.68 -0.22 12.86
CA ASP A 280 2.20 -0.25 14.25
C ASP A 280 0.74 0.19 14.40
N GLN A 281 -0.06 0.22 13.29
CA GLN A 281 -1.40 0.78 13.29
C GLN A 281 -2.47 -0.21 12.79
N PHE A 282 -3.49 -0.45 13.61
CA PHE A 282 -4.72 -1.15 13.22
C PHE A 282 -5.88 -0.18 13.04
N PRO A 283 -6.96 -0.58 12.31
CA PRO A 283 -8.25 0.06 12.45
C PRO A 283 -8.73 0.00 13.91
N ALA A 284 -9.36 1.07 14.39
CA ALA A 284 -9.86 1.15 15.76
C ALA A 284 -10.85 0.02 16.09
N TYR A 285 -11.59 -0.43 15.10
CA TYR A 285 -12.52 -1.56 15.21
C TYR A 285 -12.26 -2.57 14.10
N ARG A 286 -12.08 -3.84 14.50
CA ARG A 286 -11.89 -4.98 13.59
C ARG A 286 -12.95 -6.04 13.86
N SER A 287 -13.40 -6.74 12.82
CA SER A 287 -14.35 -7.85 12.93
C SER A 287 -13.76 -8.98 13.76
N LYS A 288 -12.62 -9.52 13.33
CA LYS A 288 -11.85 -10.49 14.10
C LYS A 288 -10.67 -9.80 14.78
N ARG A 289 -10.52 -9.99 16.10
CA ARG A 289 -9.58 -9.20 16.87
C ARG A 289 -8.94 -9.94 18.03
N TYR A 290 -7.77 -9.45 18.42
CA TYR A 290 -7.14 -9.80 19.67
C TYR A 290 -7.84 -9.09 20.83
N THR A 291 -8.00 -9.81 21.92
CA THR A 291 -8.53 -9.28 23.19
C THR A 291 -7.54 -9.53 24.32
N ILE A 292 -7.43 -8.56 25.21
CA ILE A 292 -6.58 -8.63 26.41
C ILE A 292 -7.50 -8.53 27.62
N ASP A 293 -7.51 -9.56 28.46
CA ASP A 293 -8.33 -9.57 29.66
C ASP A 293 -7.69 -8.76 30.82
N ARG A 294 -8.42 -8.68 31.96
CA ARG A 294 -7.94 -7.98 33.17
C ARG A 294 -6.64 -8.54 33.76
N ASN A 295 -6.30 -9.81 33.45
CA ASN A 295 -5.05 -10.45 33.88
C ASN A 295 -3.94 -10.24 32.85
N LYS A 296 -4.18 -9.43 31.81
CA LYS A 296 -3.30 -9.20 30.64
C LYS A 296 -2.98 -10.47 29.85
N ALA A 297 -3.86 -11.48 29.93
CA ALA A 297 -3.83 -12.61 29.03
C ALA A 297 -4.49 -12.22 27.70
N TRP A 298 -3.87 -12.59 26.60
CA TRP A 298 -4.35 -12.30 25.26
C TRP A 298 -5.05 -13.51 24.63
N SER A 299 -5.96 -13.25 23.71
CA SER A 299 -6.57 -14.26 22.85
C SER A 299 -6.94 -13.67 21.49
N TYR A 300 -6.96 -14.52 20.47
CA TYR A 300 -7.41 -14.14 19.13
C TYR A 300 -8.59 -15.04 18.74
N GLY A 301 -9.74 -14.48 18.46
CA GLY A 301 -10.88 -15.31 18.10
C GLY A 301 -12.25 -14.69 18.36
N VAL A 302 -12.32 -13.48 18.90
CA VAL A 302 -13.59 -12.73 18.86
C VAL A 302 -13.82 -12.30 17.43
N ASP A 303 -14.80 -12.89 16.77
CA ASP A 303 -15.19 -12.62 15.40
C ASP A 303 -16.65 -12.17 15.36
N LEU A 304 -16.94 -11.08 14.66
CA LEU A 304 -18.29 -10.56 14.47
C LEU A 304 -18.96 -11.13 13.24
N HIS A 305 -18.24 -11.92 12.45
CA HIS A 305 -18.75 -12.55 11.25
C HIS A 305 -19.38 -11.50 10.30
N ASP A 306 -20.54 -11.77 9.75
CA ASP A 306 -21.27 -10.87 8.83
C ASP A 306 -21.49 -9.46 9.40
N ALA A 307 -21.63 -9.32 10.73
CA ALA A 307 -21.78 -8.02 11.37
C ALA A 307 -20.52 -7.14 11.29
N GLY A 308 -19.36 -7.72 10.99
CA GLY A 308 -18.11 -6.99 10.75
C GLY A 308 -18.20 -6.01 9.60
N PHE A 309 -19.01 -6.29 8.56
CA PHE A 309 -19.22 -5.37 7.45
C PHE A 309 -19.89 -4.06 7.86
N ALA A 310 -20.72 -4.05 8.91
CA ALA A 310 -21.26 -2.80 9.44
C ALA A 310 -20.17 -1.91 10.06
N LEU A 311 -19.16 -2.53 10.71
CA LEU A 311 -17.98 -1.78 11.21
C LEU A 311 -17.14 -1.25 10.07
N LEU A 312 -16.95 -2.04 9.00
CA LEU A 312 -16.22 -1.64 7.81
C LEU A 312 -16.89 -0.43 7.16
N THR A 313 -18.19 -0.51 6.90
CA THR A 313 -18.98 0.58 6.31
C THR A 313 -18.87 1.85 7.14
N ALA A 314 -19.14 1.77 8.46
CA ALA A 314 -19.12 2.95 9.34
C ALA A 314 -17.74 3.63 9.42
N GLN A 315 -16.65 2.84 9.46
CA GLN A 315 -15.29 3.40 9.47
C GLN A 315 -14.89 3.95 8.10
N GLY A 316 -15.26 3.25 7.02
CA GLY A 316 -15.00 3.69 5.64
C GLY A 316 -15.71 4.99 5.31
N GLU A 317 -17.00 5.12 5.63
CA GLU A 317 -17.77 6.35 5.44
C GLU A 317 -17.21 7.51 6.28
N ARG A 318 -16.95 7.28 7.57
CA ARG A 318 -16.39 8.32 8.45
C ARG A 318 -15.04 8.84 7.96
N LEU A 319 -14.17 7.96 7.47
CA LEU A 319 -12.90 8.35 6.89
C LEU A 319 -13.09 9.03 5.54
N GLY A 320 -14.00 8.51 4.71
CA GLY A 320 -14.40 9.09 3.44
C GLY A 320 -14.96 10.50 3.58
N ASP A 321 -15.83 10.75 4.56
CA ASP A 321 -16.35 12.09 4.88
C ASP A 321 -15.23 13.07 5.19
N GLU A 322 -14.23 12.67 5.99
CA GLU A 322 -13.09 13.53 6.28
C GLU A 322 -12.23 13.80 5.05
N ILE A 323 -11.98 12.80 4.20
CA ILE A 323 -11.27 12.99 2.93
C ILE A 323 -12.02 13.98 2.03
N VAL A 324 -13.33 13.85 1.91
CA VAL A 324 -14.20 14.75 1.15
C VAL A 324 -14.15 16.17 1.71
N ARG A 325 -14.31 16.32 3.02
CA ARG A 325 -14.23 17.61 3.71
C ARG A 325 -12.88 18.30 3.48
N VAL A 326 -11.78 17.56 3.62
CA VAL A 326 -10.42 18.09 3.34
C VAL A 326 -10.29 18.48 1.89
N SER A 327 -10.74 17.64 0.96
CA SER A 327 -10.70 17.89 -0.48
C SER A 327 -11.47 19.16 -0.86
N GLN A 328 -12.65 19.38 -0.29
CA GLN A 328 -13.47 20.57 -0.52
C GLN A 328 -12.89 21.85 0.10
N ALA A 329 -12.13 21.71 1.19
CA ALA A 329 -11.46 22.82 1.85
C ALA A 329 -10.19 23.31 1.13
N ILE A 330 -9.70 22.59 0.12
CA ILE A 330 -8.54 23.01 -0.68
C ILE A 330 -8.94 24.20 -1.55
N THR A 331 -8.32 25.35 -1.30
CA THR A 331 -8.58 26.61 -2.03
C THR A 331 -7.40 27.09 -2.88
N ARG A 332 -6.22 26.48 -2.71
CA ARG A 332 -4.99 26.85 -3.43
C ARG A 332 -4.56 25.71 -4.32
N TYR A 333 -4.52 25.96 -5.61
CA TYR A 333 -4.10 25.02 -6.62
C TYR A 333 -2.90 25.55 -7.40
N GLU A 334 -2.06 24.62 -7.83
CA GLU A 334 -0.93 24.90 -8.73
C GLU A 334 -1.24 24.30 -10.10
N SER A 335 -1.01 25.07 -11.16
CA SER A 335 -1.27 24.68 -12.55
C SER A 335 -0.24 25.26 -13.50
N GLY A 336 -0.28 24.85 -14.77
CA GLY A 336 0.53 25.39 -15.83
C GLY A 336 2.00 24.96 -15.80
N LYS A 337 2.86 25.73 -16.46
CA LYS A 337 4.27 25.36 -16.76
C LYS A 337 5.18 25.29 -15.55
N ASN A 338 4.79 25.89 -14.45
CA ASN A 338 5.62 26.03 -13.25
C ASN A 338 5.43 24.86 -12.26
N VAL A 339 4.50 23.93 -12.54
CA VAL A 339 4.34 22.77 -11.69
C VAL A 339 5.47 21.79 -11.95
N THR A 340 6.36 21.69 -10.97
CA THR A 340 7.49 20.74 -11.03
C THR A 340 7.00 19.32 -10.85
N VAL A 341 7.43 18.44 -11.75
CA VAL A 341 7.28 16.98 -11.58
C VAL A 341 8.67 16.35 -11.57
N ARG A 342 9.02 15.68 -10.49
CA ARG A 342 10.30 14.98 -10.32
C ARG A 342 10.08 13.62 -9.69
N LEU A 343 10.86 12.65 -10.09
CA LEU A 343 10.98 11.37 -9.42
C LEU A 343 12.45 11.13 -9.15
N LEU A 344 12.79 10.88 -7.90
CA LEU A 344 14.09 10.48 -7.42
C LEU A 344 13.98 9.09 -6.82
N THR A 345 14.99 8.27 -7.05
CA THR A 345 15.12 6.95 -6.43
C THR A 345 16.51 6.83 -5.83
N ASP A 346 16.62 6.09 -4.76
CA ASP A 346 17.88 5.75 -4.11
C ASP A 346 17.69 4.43 -3.35
N ASP A 347 18.79 3.84 -2.88
CA ASP A 347 18.77 2.61 -2.11
C ASP A 347 19.51 2.82 -0.78
N VAL A 348 19.04 2.13 0.25
CA VAL A 348 19.73 2.10 1.54
C VAL A 348 20.26 0.70 1.79
N THR A 349 21.58 0.55 1.74
CA THR A 349 22.26 -0.70 2.13
C THR A 349 22.07 -0.96 3.61
N THR A 350 21.58 -2.15 3.94
CA THR A 350 21.37 -2.60 5.31
C THR A 350 21.67 -4.09 5.44
N THR A 351 21.38 -4.68 6.58
CA THR A 351 21.53 -6.11 6.85
C THR A 351 20.15 -6.70 7.13
N GLU A 352 19.89 -7.85 6.54
CA GLU A 352 18.74 -8.67 6.90
C GLU A 352 18.96 -9.36 8.24
N MET A 353 17.90 -9.81 8.89
CA MET A 353 17.96 -10.61 10.10
C MET A 353 16.94 -11.73 10.08
N GLU A 354 17.28 -12.80 10.79
CA GLU A 354 16.35 -13.85 11.17
C GLU A 354 15.79 -13.62 12.56
N THR A 355 14.51 -13.92 12.73
CA THR A 355 13.83 -13.90 14.03
C THR A 355 13.09 -15.21 14.25
N ASP A 356 12.69 -15.46 15.49
CA ASP A 356 11.63 -16.42 15.75
C ASP A 356 10.30 -15.80 15.33
N HIS A 357 9.64 -16.35 14.34
CA HIS A 357 8.35 -15.83 13.90
C HIS A 357 7.38 -15.71 15.08
N PRO A 358 6.72 -14.55 15.24
CA PRO A 358 5.92 -14.30 16.42
C PRO A 358 4.63 -15.13 16.43
N THR A 359 4.48 -15.95 17.46
CA THR A 359 3.24 -16.69 17.73
C THR A 359 2.52 -16.17 18.98
N GLY A 360 3.11 -15.22 19.69
CA GLY A 360 2.60 -14.61 20.90
C GLY A 360 3.56 -13.61 21.53
N PRO A 361 3.17 -12.90 22.60
CA PRO A 361 4.04 -11.96 23.28
C PRO A 361 5.24 -12.67 23.93
N VAL A 362 6.39 -11.99 23.95
CA VAL A 362 7.62 -12.48 24.60
C VAL A 362 8.30 -11.37 25.38
N LYS A 363 9.11 -11.76 26.37
CA LYS A 363 9.92 -10.82 27.18
C LYS A 363 11.33 -10.65 26.64
N THR A 364 11.77 -11.56 25.80
CA THR A 364 13.08 -11.55 25.18
C THR A 364 13.00 -12.29 23.84
N THR A 365 13.83 -11.89 22.89
CA THR A 365 14.03 -12.62 21.62
C THR A 365 15.49 -12.42 21.15
N THR A 366 15.89 -13.18 20.16
CA THR A 366 17.19 -13.06 19.52
C THR A 366 17.01 -12.60 18.08
N TYR A 367 17.76 -11.61 17.68
CA TYR A 367 17.87 -11.13 16.31
C TYR A 367 19.19 -11.58 15.73
N THR A 368 19.16 -12.40 14.71
CA THR A 368 20.37 -12.94 14.06
C THR A 368 20.61 -12.25 12.73
N PRO A 369 21.62 -11.36 12.61
CA PRO A 369 21.98 -10.76 11.32
C PRO A 369 22.36 -11.84 10.30
N THR A 370 21.93 -11.64 9.04
CA THR A 370 22.21 -12.55 7.93
C THR A 370 22.87 -11.80 6.77
N ASP A 371 22.22 -11.63 5.64
CA ASP A 371 22.81 -11.10 4.41
C ASP A 371 22.68 -9.57 4.32
N THR A 372 23.53 -8.97 3.50
CA THR A 372 23.37 -7.56 3.12
C THR A 372 22.30 -7.42 2.04
N THR A 373 21.44 -6.41 2.19
CA THR A 373 20.35 -6.12 1.26
C THR A 373 20.20 -4.61 1.00
N GLU A 374 19.45 -4.26 -0.02
CA GLU A 374 19.13 -2.87 -0.36
C GLU A 374 17.63 -2.61 -0.11
N VAL A 375 17.35 -1.46 0.46
CA VAL A 375 15.97 -0.97 0.65
C VAL A 375 15.73 0.17 -0.33
N PRO A 376 14.90 -0.03 -1.36
CA PRO A 376 14.62 1.01 -2.34
C PRO A 376 13.78 2.14 -1.75
N ILE A 377 14.13 3.37 -2.14
CA ILE A 377 13.45 4.60 -1.76
C ILE A 377 12.97 5.31 -3.01
N TRP A 378 11.74 5.80 -2.97
CA TRP A 378 11.10 6.58 -4.02
C TRP A 378 10.64 7.92 -3.47
N VAL A 379 11.05 9.01 -4.13
CA VAL A 379 10.58 10.37 -3.78
C VAL A 379 10.01 11.01 -5.04
N PHE A 380 8.71 11.21 -5.04
CA PHE A 380 7.94 11.80 -6.14
C PHE A 380 7.44 13.19 -5.74
N GLN A 381 7.76 14.21 -6.53
CA GLN A 381 7.32 15.59 -6.33
C GLN A 381 6.33 16.00 -7.43
N VAL A 382 5.22 16.62 -7.01
CA VAL A 382 4.31 17.34 -7.89
C VAL A 382 4.06 18.73 -7.29
N GLY A 383 4.56 19.79 -7.91
CA GLY A 383 4.49 21.14 -7.33
C GLY A 383 5.05 21.18 -5.91
N LYS A 384 4.23 21.59 -4.95
CA LYS A 384 4.58 21.71 -3.52
C LYS A 384 4.32 20.44 -2.70
N GLY A 385 3.80 19.39 -3.29
CA GLY A 385 3.60 18.11 -2.63
C GLY A 385 4.75 17.14 -2.92
N VAL A 386 5.14 16.39 -1.90
CA VAL A 386 6.15 15.32 -1.99
C VAL A 386 5.59 14.03 -1.43
N PHE A 387 5.80 12.95 -2.17
CA PHE A 387 5.42 11.58 -1.83
C PHE A 387 6.70 10.77 -1.66
N ALA A 388 6.97 10.29 -0.44
CA ALA A 388 8.13 9.48 -0.12
C ALA A 388 7.68 8.06 0.17
N GLY A 389 8.11 7.09 -0.62
CA GLY A 389 7.70 5.71 -0.55
C GLY A 389 8.86 4.76 -0.27
N VAL A 390 8.57 3.71 0.49
CA VAL A 390 9.45 2.58 0.76
C VAL A 390 8.69 1.27 0.65
N GLU A 391 9.41 0.19 0.43
CA GLU A 391 8.82 -1.14 0.30
C GLU A 391 8.23 -1.65 1.63
N PRO A 392 8.93 -1.62 2.78
CA PRO A 392 8.41 -2.17 4.02
C PRO A 392 7.39 -1.26 4.73
N GLU A 393 6.70 -1.84 5.70
CA GLU A 393 5.80 -1.12 6.60
C GLU A 393 6.60 -0.32 7.64
N LEU A 394 6.50 1.00 7.59
CA LEU A 394 7.12 1.89 8.57
C LEU A 394 6.29 2.00 9.84
N SER A 395 6.94 2.21 10.99
CA SER A 395 6.29 2.68 12.22
C SER A 395 5.89 4.15 12.10
N THR A 396 4.83 4.55 12.81
CA THR A 396 4.32 5.93 12.87
C THR A 396 5.40 6.94 13.23
N SER A 397 6.26 6.63 14.21
CA SER A 397 7.37 7.49 14.64
C SER A 397 8.37 7.80 13.53
N THR A 398 8.65 6.83 12.66
CA THR A 398 9.55 7.00 11.49
C THR A 398 8.94 7.98 10.49
N ALA A 399 7.64 7.84 10.18
CA ALA A 399 6.95 8.77 9.30
C ALA A 399 6.90 10.19 9.87
N ASP A 400 6.68 10.32 11.17
CA ASP A 400 6.70 11.60 11.87
C ASP A 400 8.07 12.28 11.77
N ALA A 401 9.15 11.53 11.92
CA ALA A 401 10.50 12.04 11.75
C ALA A 401 10.74 12.56 10.32
N ILE A 402 10.32 11.81 9.30
CA ILE A 402 10.41 12.21 7.89
C ILE A 402 9.62 13.50 7.64
N ARG A 403 8.37 13.58 8.09
CA ARG A 403 7.51 14.77 7.91
C ARG A 403 8.07 16.00 8.61
N LYS A 404 8.58 15.85 9.83
CA LYS A 404 9.20 16.95 10.59
C LYS A 404 10.48 17.48 9.95
N ALA A 405 11.25 16.63 9.29
CA ALA A 405 12.49 17.00 8.61
C ALA A 405 12.25 17.59 7.21
N SER A 406 11.08 17.37 6.63
CA SER A 406 10.74 17.82 5.28
C SER A 406 10.54 19.35 5.21
N PRO A 407 11.12 20.02 4.20
CA PRO A 407 10.83 21.44 3.94
C PRO A 407 9.47 21.66 3.26
N PHE A 408 8.79 20.60 2.83
CA PHE A 408 7.49 20.67 2.17
C PHE A 408 6.36 20.50 3.18
N ALA A 409 5.40 21.42 3.18
CA ALA A 409 4.24 21.36 4.06
C ALA A 409 3.32 20.15 3.76
N SER A 410 3.35 19.65 2.52
CA SER A 410 2.56 18.50 2.07
C SER A 410 3.49 17.34 1.76
N THR A 411 3.84 16.58 2.79
CA THR A 411 4.70 15.40 2.69
C THR A 411 3.90 14.16 3.03
N PHE A 412 3.72 13.31 2.03
CA PHE A 412 3.06 12.01 2.10
C PHE A 412 4.12 10.95 2.32
N VAL A 413 4.03 10.19 3.39
CA VAL A 413 4.94 9.07 3.67
C VAL A 413 4.19 7.78 3.44
N MET A 414 4.72 6.93 2.58
CA MET A 414 4.03 5.75 2.07
C MET A 414 4.85 4.50 2.31
N SER A 415 4.19 3.44 2.71
CA SER A 415 4.68 2.06 2.79
C SER A 415 4.22 1.26 1.58
N MET A 416 4.67 0.03 1.46
CA MET A 416 4.20 -0.98 0.50
C MET A 416 4.47 -0.65 -0.97
N PHE A 417 5.50 0.13 -1.24
CA PHE A 417 6.00 0.30 -2.60
C PHE A 417 6.63 -1.00 -3.12
N GLU A 418 6.64 -1.20 -4.44
CA GLU A 418 7.26 -2.35 -5.10
C GLU A 418 6.74 -3.71 -4.60
N GLY A 419 5.51 -3.76 -4.13
CA GLY A 419 4.84 -4.99 -3.72
C GLY A 419 4.78 -5.21 -2.22
N GLY A 420 5.55 -4.46 -1.48
CA GLY A 420 5.59 -4.52 -0.04
C GLY A 420 6.50 -5.59 0.51
N ALA A 421 7.21 -5.22 1.54
CA ALA A 421 7.94 -6.13 2.42
C ALA A 421 7.28 -6.12 3.80
N LYS A 422 7.79 -6.96 4.69
CA LYS A 422 7.35 -6.98 6.09
C LYS A 422 7.75 -5.70 6.83
N ASN A 423 7.50 -5.67 8.12
CA ASN A 423 7.73 -4.52 8.97
C ASN A 423 9.19 -4.02 8.95
N MET A 424 9.35 -2.69 8.97
CA MET A 424 10.59 -1.99 9.28
C MET A 424 10.36 -1.14 10.54
N PRO A 425 10.44 -1.75 11.72
CA PRO A 425 10.16 -1.08 12.98
C PRO A 425 11.29 -0.13 13.38
N ASP A 426 10.95 0.85 14.21
CA ASP A 426 11.89 1.73 14.87
C ASP A 426 12.58 1.05 16.06
N ARG A 427 13.55 1.74 16.66
CA ARG A 427 14.30 1.24 17.82
C ARG A 427 13.41 0.86 19.00
N TRP A 428 12.34 1.63 19.29
CA TRP A 428 11.46 1.34 20.41
C TRP A 428 10.82 -0.05 20.27
N ASN A 429 10.45 -0.42 19.07
CA ASN A 429 9.87 -1.74 18.77
C ASN A 429 10.88 -2.87 19.02
N TYR A 430 12.16 -2.68 18.66
CA TYR A 430 13.22 -3.65 18.95
C TYR A 430 13.49 -3.80 20.45
N ASP A 431 13.56 -2.69 21.19
CA ASP A 431 13.78 -2.67 22.64
C ASP A 431 12.64 -3.35 23.42
N ASN A 432 11.44 -3.40 22.84
CA ASN A 432 10.25 -3.96 23.45
C ASN A 432 9.80 -5.29 22.84
N PHE A 433 10.56 -5.87 21.94
CA PHE A 433 10.28 -7.15 21.28
C PHE A 433 8.85 -7.25 20.75
N THR A 434 8.37 -6.17 20.14
CA THR A 434 7.02 -6.11 19.57
C THR A 434 6.85 -7.09 18.42
N TYR A 435 5.60 -7.28 17.96
CA TYR A 435 5.31 -8.08 16.78
C TYR A 435 6.12 -7.58 15.57
N GLU A 436 6.15 -6.29 15.34
CA GLU A 436 6.83 -5.66 14.19
C GLU A 436 8.33 -5.96 14.16
N ALA A 437 8.98 -5.93 15.33
CA ALA A 437 10.41 -6.23 15.42
C ALA A 437 10.74 -7.71 15.17
N ARG A 438 9.80 -8.59 15.47
CA ARG A 438 9.94 -10.04 15.29
C ARG A 438 9.41 -10.53 13.95
N ASP A 439 8.59 -9.75 13.27
CA ASP A 439 8.12 -10.02 11.90
C ASP A 439 8.96 -9.29 10.83
N GLY A 440 9.80 -8.35 11.22
CA GLY A 440 10.66 -7.57 10.34
C GLY A 440 11.84 -8.38 9.78
N PHE A 441 12.39 -7.91 8.65
CA PHE A 441 13.55 -8.53 7.98
C PHE A 441 14.87 -7.80 8.24
N TYR A 442 14.84 -6.59 8.77
CA TYR A 442 15.99 -5.71 8.80
C TYR A 442 16.53 -5.55 10.21
N VAL A 443 17.84 -5.32 10.36
CA VAL A 443 18.46 -5.07 11.66
C VAL A 443 17.99 -3.72 12.24
N GLU A 444 18.05 -3.61 13.57
CA GLU A 444 17.80 -2.37 14.30
C GLU A 444 18.57 -1.18 13.71
N GLY A 445 17.93 -0.02 13.61
CA GLY A 445 18.49 1.20 13.06
C GLY A 445 18.31 1.37 11.56
N THR A 446 17.75 0.38 10.85
CA THR A 446 17.47 0.50 9.41
C THR A 446 16.39 1.56 9.13
N ALA A 447 15.33 1.62 9.93
CA ALA A 447 14.27 2.62 9.78
C ALA A 447 14.83 4.06 9.88
N GLU A 448 15.73 4.30 10.82
CA GLU A 448 16.38 5.60 11.01
C GLU A 448 17.33 5.94 9.84
N LYS A 449 18.05 4.96 9.29
CA LYS A 449 18.88 5.17 8.08
C LYS A 449 18.02 5.54 6.87
N VAL A 450 16.94 4.81 6.66
CA VAL A 450 15.95 5.06 5.59
C VAL A 450 15.34 6.45 5.74
N ALA A 451 14.88 6.82 6.94
CA ALA A 451 14.36 8.16 7.21
C ALA A 451 15.39 9.25 6.89
N GLY A 452 16.64 9.08 7.29
CA GLY A 452 17.72 10.02 6.99
C GLY A 452 18.04 10.12 5.50
N GLN A 453 17.91 9.03 4.72
CA GLN A 453 18.09 9.07 3.26
C GLN A 453 16.91 9.77 2.58
N ILE A 454 15.67 9.48 2.98
CA ILE A 454 14.48 10.19 2.50
C ILE A 454 14.62 11.70 2.75
N GLU A 455 15.04 12.10 3.96
CA GLU A 455 15.28 13.50 4.32
C GLU A 455 16.28 14.18 3.35
N ARG A 456 17.39 13.52 3.04
CA ARG A 456 18.38 14.02 2.07
C ARG A 456 17.78 14.21 0.67
N LEU A 457 17.06 13.21 0.18
CA LEU A 457 16.41 13.28 -1.14
C LEU A 457 15.35 14.39 -1.18
N VAL A 458 14.50 14.48 -0.16
CA VAL A 458 13.45 15.52 -0.09
C VAL A 458 14.07 16.93 -0.01
N LYS A 459 15.14 17.13 0.76
CA LYS A 459 15.86 18.42 0.82
C LYS A 459 16.52 18.78 -0.51
N SER A 460 16.94 17.82 -1.32
CA SER A 460 17.52 18.06 -2.65
C SER A 460 16.51 18.55 -3.69
N LEU A 461 15.22 18.45 -3.41
CA LEU A 461 14.14 18.93 -4.28
C LEU A 461 13.89 20.44 -4.13
N ASN A 462 14.36 21.04 -3.05
CA ASN A 462 14.10 22.45 -2.67
C ASN A 462 15.02 23.47 -3.37
#